data_723d12b3c519d680c83fa283326b197e
#
_entry.id   723d12b3c519d680c83fa283326b197e
#
_cell.length_a   1.000
_cell.length_b   1.000
_cell.length_c   1.000
_cell.angle_alpha   90.00
_cell.angle_beta   90.00
_cell.angle_gamma   90.00
#
_symmetry.space_group_name_H-M   'P 1'
#
loop_
_entity.id
_entity.type
_entity.pdbx_description
1 polymer ?
#
loop_
_entity_poly.entity_id
_entity_poly.type
_entity_poly.pdbx_seq_one_letter_code
_entity_poly.pdbx_strand_id
1 'polypeptide(L)'
;FNQAMMELGALICKPRNPECDACPLNLLCRAYQTRQVALFPKRQKRTATPQYDIAVGVVFKNDRVLITQRRTDGLLGGLWEFPGGKIRDGESASAACIREIKEEVNLKVKIDRHLTQVKHAYTHFKIVMEVFCCQYVSGRVYLRGPQAFRWIRLAEYKNYPFPRANHKFI
;
A
#
# COMPACT_ATOMS: atom_id res chain seq x y z
N PHE A 1 20.37 27.26 -5.32
CA PHE A 1 19.07 27.95 -5.21
C PHE A 1 18.08 27.14 -4.38
N ASN A 2 17.75 25.90 -4.75
CA ASN A 2 16.74 25.10 -4.04
C ASN A 2 17.08 24.86 -2.57
N GLN A 3 18.35 24.60 -2.24
CA GLN A 3 18.80 24.42 -0.87
C GLN A 3 18.57 25.68 -0.03
N ALA A 4 18.95 26.86 -0.55
CA ALA A 4 18.74 28.13 0.15
C ALA A 4 17.25 28.40 0.41
N MET A 5 16.35 28.05 -0.51
CA MET A 5 14.92 28.16 -0.30
C MET A 5 14.38 27.20 0.77
N MET A 6 14.94 25.98 0.84
CA MET A 6 14.58 25.03 1.90
C MET A 6 15.06 25.52 3.27
N GLU A 7 16.29 26.02 3.36
CA GLU A 7 16.84 26.60 4.59
C GLU A 7 16.05 27.82 5.05
N LEU A 8 15.72 28.73 4.14
CA LEU A 8 14.85 29.86 4.44
C LEU A 8 13.51 29.42 5.05
N GLY A 9 12.88 28.39 4.46
CA GLY A 9 11.64 27.82 4.95
C GLY A 9 11.75 27.09 6.29
N ALA A 10 12.92 26.53 6.59
CA ALA A 10 13.18 25.83 7.84
C ALA A 10 13.53 26.79 9.00
N LEU A 11 14.32 27.82 8.72
CA LEU A 11 14.91 28.68 9.76
C LEU A 11 14.15 29.99 9.98
N ILE A 12 13.70 30.64 8.92
CA ILE A 12 13.14 31.99 8.94
C ILE A 12 11.66 32.01 8.59
N CYS A 13 11.30 31.54 7.40
CA CYS A 13 9.91 31.59 6.90
C CYS A 13 9.09 30.40 7.40
N LYS A 14 9.03 30.25 8.73
CA LYS A 14 8.32 29.16 9.41
C LYS A 14 6.80 29.31 9.28
N PRO A 15 6.04 28.19 9.22
CA PRO A 15 4.57 28.22 9.14
C PRO A 15 3.87 28.86 10.36
N ARG A 16 4.58 28.90 11.49
CA ARG A 16 4.15 29.59 12.72
C ARG A 16 5.26 30.53 13.17
N ASN A 17 4.92 31.76 13.49
CA ASN A 17 5.83 32.79 13.96
C ASN A 17 7.06 32.96 13.04
N PRO A 18 6.88 33.33 11.77
CA PRO A 18 7.99 33.58 10.86
C PRO A 18 8.79 34.81 11.31
N GLU A 19 10.09 34.77 11.15
CA GLU A 19 11.02 35.86 11.49
C GLU A 19 11.16 36.82 10.30
N CYS A 20 10.08 37.52 9.95
CA CYS A 20 10.00 38.30 8.73
C CYS A 20 10.98 39.48 8.69
N ASP A 21 11.28 40.09 9.83
CA ASP A 21 12.19 41.24 9.93
C ASP A 21 13.64 40.81 9.64
N ALA A 22 14.01 39.58 10.00
CA ALA A 22 15.32 38.99 9.72
C ALA A 22 15.38 38.32 8.33
N CYS A 23 14.28 38.30 7.56
CA CYS A 23 14.24 37.61 6.27
C CYS A 23 14.98 38.40 5.18
N PRO A 24 15.96 37.81 4.47
CA PRO A 24 16.68 38.48 3.40
C PRO A 24 15.79 38.83 2.20
N LEU A 25 14.59 38.28 2.13
CA LEU A 25 13.62 38.51 1.06
C LEU A 25 12.45 39.41 1.49
N ASN A 26 12.50 40.06 2.66
CA ASN A 26 11.38 40.84 3.20
C ASN A 26 10.92 41.98 2.27
N LEU A 27 11.85 42.68 1.62
CA LEU A 27 11.58 43.77 0.68
C LEU A 27 10.88 43.30 -0.61
N LEU A 28 11.03 42.00 -0.94
CA LEU A 28 10.42 41.38 -2.13
C LEU A 28 9.18 40.55 -1.76
N CYS A 29 8.93 40.35 -0.47
CA CYS A 29 7.87 39.49 0.02
C CYS A 29 6.51 40.20 0.01
N ARG A 30 5.64 39.86 -0.94
CA ARG A 30 4.31 40.42 -1.04
C ARG A 30 3.47 40.23 0.24
N ALA A 31 3.54 39.08 0.90
CA ALA A 31 2.82 38.81 2.13
C ALA A 31 3.26 39.75 3.28
N TYR A 32 4.55 40.05 3.35
CA TYR A 32 5.09 40.99 4.34
C TYR A 32 4.68 42.40 4.04
N GLN A 33 4.84 42.88 2.80
CA GLN A 33 4.47 44.23 2.36
C GLN A 33 2.96 44.52 2.55
N THR A 34 2.11 43.51 2.30
CA THR A 34 0.67 43.66 2.47
C THR A 34 0.15 43.34 3.89
N ARG A 35 1.05 43.06 4.84
CA ARG A 35 0.73 42.63 6.22
C ARG A 35 -0.16 41.40 6.31
N GLN A 36 -0.05 40.50 5.34
CA GLN A 36 -0.87 39.28 5.22
C GLN A 36 -0.10 37.99 5.56
N VAL A 37 1.00 38.10 6.27
CA VAL A 37 1.87 36.96 6.62
C VAL A 37 1.09 35.82 7.31
N ALA A 38 0.16 36.16 8.19
CA ALA A 38 -0.68 35.21 8.92
C ALA A 38 -1.60 34.35 8.03
N LEU A 39 -1.85 34.77 6.78
CA LEU A 39 -2.64 34.02 5.81
C LEU A 39 -1.84 32.94 5.08
N PHE A 40 -0.53 32.89 5.28
CA PHE A 40 0.36 31.97 4.60
C PHE A 40 1.16 31.11 5.59
N PRO A 41 1.49 29.85 5.21
CA PRO A 41 1.04 29.17 4.01
C PRO A 41 -0.44 28.84 4.05
N LYS A 42 -1.12 28.95 2.90
CA LYS A 42 -2.51 28.46 2.79
C LYS A 42 -2.53 26.96 3.02
N ARG A 43 -3.06 26.51 4.15
CA ARG A 43 -3.18 25.10 4.47
C ARG A 43 -4.27 24.48 3.59
N GLN A 44 -3.89 23.63 2.66
CA GLN A 44 -4.86 22.73 2.05
C GLN A 44 -5.38 21.76 3.12
N LYS A 45 -6.71 21.62 3.21
CA LYS A 45 -7.31 20.55 4.04
C LYS A 45 -6.74 19.24 3.53
N ARG A 46 -6.05 18.49 4.41
CA ARG A 46 -5.62 17.13 4.07
C ARG A 46 -6.89 16.32 3.79
N THR A 47 -7.04 15.85 2.56
CA THR A 47 -8.05 14.84 2.24
C THR A 47 -7.74 13.58 3.05
N ALA A 48 -8.78 12.95 3.57
CA ALA A 48 -8.62 11.69 4.30
C ALA A 48 -7.88 10.69 3.40
N THR A 49 -6.83 10.07 3.92
CA THR A 49 -6.10 9.04 3.19
C THR A 49 -7.03 7.84 2.98
N PRO A 50 -7.30 7.42 1.74
CA PRO A 50 -8.20 6.30 1.48
C PRO A 50 -7.68 5.03 2.14
N GLN A 51 -8.60 4.23 2.66
CA GLN A 51 -8.34 2.91 3.22
C GLN A 51 -8.99 1.86 2.35
N TYR A 52 -8.29 0.74 2.17
CA TYR A 52 -8.79 -0.43 1.45
C TYR A 52 -8.72 -1.64 2.35
N ASP A 53 -9.83 -2.35 2.45
CA ASP A 53 -9.91 -3.63 3.12
C ASP A 53 -9.68 -4.73 2.08
N ILE A 54 -8.72 -5.62 2.37
CA ILE A 54 -8.18 -6.60 1.42
C ILE A 54 -8.23 -7.98 2.07
N ALA A 55 -8.65 -8.98 1.32
CA ALA A 55 -8.54 -10.38 1.70
C ALA A 55 -7.40 -11.04 0.92
N VAL A 56 -6.53 -11.75 1.61
CA VAL A 56 -5.33 -12.41 1.05
C VAL A 56 -5.35 -13.88 1.42
N GLY A 57 -5.07 -14.77 0.46
CA GLY A 57 -4.98 -16.20 0.69
C GLY A 57 -3.60 -16.79 0.47
N VAL A 58 -3.01 -17.32 1.54
CA VAL A 58 -1.81 -18.18 1.44
C VAL A 58 -2.28 -19.57 1.05
N VAL A 59 -2.24 -19.87 -0.25
CA VAL A 59 -2.77 -21.13 -0.81
C VAL A 59 -1.71 -22.22 -0.76
N PHE A 60 -1.95 -23.24 0.05
CA PHE A 60 -1.10 -24.41 0.17
C PHE A 60 -1.53 -25.53 -0.79
N LYS A 61 -0.56 -26.12 -1.46
CA LYS A 61 -0.68 -27.36 -2.22
C LYS A 61 0.50 -28.25 -1.88
N ASN A 62 0.28 -29.32 -1.10
CA ASN A 62 1.32 -30.12 -0.48
C ASN A 62 2.25 -29.23 0.40
N ASP A 63 3.56 -29.27 0.15
CA ASP A 63 4.59 -28.48 0.84
C ASP A 63 4.85 -27.08 0.23
N ARG A 64 4.04 -26.66 -0.74
CA ARG A 64 4.26 -25.43 -1.51
C ARG A 64 3.13 -24.44 -1.34
N VAL A 65 3.46 -23.16 -1.46
CA VAL A 65 2.52 -22.04 -1.48
C VAL A 65 2.52 -21.35 -2.85
N LEU A 66 1.34 -20.90 -3.26
CA LEU A 66 1.19 -20.13 -4.49
C LEU A 66 1.58 -18.68 -4.24
N ILE A 67 2.44 -18.16 -5.10
CA ILE A 67 2.72 -16.72 -5.20
C ILE A 67 2.46 -16.25 -6.62
N THR A 68 2.04 -15.00 -6.76
CA THR A 68 1.74 -14.35 -8.04
C THR A 68 2.59 -13.10 -8.18
N GLN A 69 2.94 -12.73 -9.41
CA GLN A 69 3.71 -11.52 -9.69
C GLN A 69 2.81 -10.45 -10.28
N ARG A 70 2.83 -9.28 -9.67
CA ARG A 70 2.08 -8.09 -10.13
C ARG A 70 2.60 -7.63 -11.48
N ARG A 71 1.70 -7.12 -12.31
CA ARG A 71 2.08 -6.48 -13.57
C ARG A 71 3.00 -5.29 -13.32
N THR A 72 3.94 -5.06 -14.22
CA THR A 72 4.94 -3.98 -14.09
C THR A 72 4.35 -2.58 -14.23
N ASP A 73 3.21 -2.44 -14.92
CA ASP A 73 2.52 -1.18 -15.19
C ASP A 73 1.60 -0.71 -14.04
N GLY A 74 1.51 -1.46 -12.95
CA GLY A 74 0.63 -1.18 -11.82
C GLY A 74 1.37 -0.73 -10.54
N LEU A 75 0.57 -0.42 -9.52
CA LEU A 75 1.08 -0.11 -8.18
C LEU A 75 1.88 -1.29 -7.62
N LEU A 76 3.10 -1.02 -7.12
CA LEU A 76 4.04 -2.04 -6.64
C LEU A 76 4.36 -3.10 -7.73
N GLY A 77 4.43 -2.66 -8.99
CA GLY A 77 4.64 -3.51 -10.14
C GLY A 77 5.91 -4.35 -10.06
N GLY A 78 5.84 -5.59 -10.57
CA GLY A 78 6.94 -6.55 -10.56
C GLY A 78 7.18 -7.26 -9.23
N LEU A 79 6.56 -6.82 -8.12
CA LEU A 79 6.67 -7.52 -6.84
C LEU A 79 5.81 -8.78 -6.83
N TRP A 80 6.22 -9.73 -5.99
CA TRP A 80 5.48 -10.96 -5.73
C TRP A 80 4.52 -10.76 -4.56
N GLU A 81 3.40 -11.44 -4.61
CA GLU A 81 2.37 -11.38 -3.57
C GLU A 81 1.63 -12.71 -3.44
N PHE A 82 0.85 -12.87 -2.39
CA PHE A 82 -0.16 -13.92 -2.33
C PHE A 82 -1.43 -13.45 -3.03
N PRO A 83 -2.16 -14.35 -3.73
CA PRO A 83 -3.40 -13.97 -4.41
C PRO A 83 -4.44 -13.42 -3.44
N GLY A 84 -5.17 -12.40 -3.88
CA GLY A 84 -6.18 -11.73 -3.09
C GLY A 84 -6.51 -10.35 -3.63
N GLY A 85 -7.54 -9.72 -3.03
CA GLY A 85 -7.99 -8.43 -3.52
C GLY A 85 -8.93 -7.73 -2.56
N LYS A 86 -9.62 -6.72 -3.07
CA LYS A 86 -10.49 -5.87 -2.24
C LYS A 86 -11.74 -6.61 -1.80
N ILE A 87 -12.09 -6.44 -0.53
CA ILE A 87 -13.38 -6.86 0.02
C ILE A 87 -14.43 -5.90 -0.52
N ARG A 88 -15.53 -6.43 -1.07
CA ARG A 88 -16.66 -5.63 -1.58
C ARG A 88 -17.61 -5.27 -0.43
N ASP A 89 -18.40 -4.24 -0.63
CA ASP A 89 -19.41 -3.84 0.36
C ASP A 89 -20.38 -4.99 0.65
N GLY A 90 -20.58 -5.29 1.93
CA GLY A 90 -21.43 -6.40 2.37
C GLY A 90 -20.82 -7.80 2.24
N GLU A 91 -19.59 -7.92 1.74
CA GLU A 91 -18.90 -9.21 1.59
C GLU A 91 -18.07 -9.54 2.83
N SER A 92 -18.11 -10.79 3.28
CA SER A 92 -17.19 -11.25 4.32
C SER A 92 -15.77 -11.40 3.78
N ALA A 93 -14.75 -11.16 4.61
CA ALA A 93 -13.35 -11.29 4.21
C ALA A 93 -13.01 -12.70 3.69
N SER A 94 -13.62 -13.74 4.27
CA SER A 94 -13.45 -15.12 3.83
C SER A 94 -14.06 -15.38 2.44
N ALA A 95 -15.23 -14.83 2.16
CA ALA A 95 -15.86 -14.93 0.86
C ALA A 95 -15.04 -14.18 -0.20
N ALA A 96 -14.57 -12.96 0.12
CA ALA A 96 -13.70 -12.17 -0.74
C ALA A 96 -12.40 -12.93 -1.09
N CYS A 97 -11.77 -13.56 -0.10
CA CYS A 97 -10.56 -14.36 -0.32
C CYS A 97 -10.79 -15.48 -1.35
N ILE A 98 -11.85 -16.27 -1.18
CA ILE A 98 -12.18 -17.37 -2.11
C ILE A 98 -12.49 -16.82 -3.51
N ARG A 99 -13.28 -15.75 -3.60
CA ARG A 99 -13.66 -15.11 -4.86
C ARG A 99 -12.44 -14.57 -5.61
N GLU A 100 -11.59 -13.80 -4.93
CA GLU A 100 -10.39 -13.20 -5.54
C GLU A 100 -9.42 -14.27 -6.05
N ILE A 101 -9.15 -15.33 -5.27
CA ILE A 101 -8.33 -16.47 -5.71
C ILE A 101 -8.93 -17.12 -6.96
N LYS A 102 -10.26 -17.25 -7.01
CA LYS A 102 -10.93 -17.81 -8.18
C LYS A 102 -10.85 -16.86 -9.39
N GLU A 103 -11.03 -15.55 -9.17
CA GLU A 103 -10.97 -14.53 -10.22
C GLU A 103 -9.55 -14.37 -10.76
N GLU A 104 -8.53 -14.25 -9.91
CA GLU A 104 -7.15 -13.97 -10.31
C GLU A 104 -6.40 -15.18 -10.89
N VAL A 105 -6.57 -16.36 -10.26
CA VAL A 105 -5.74 -17.54 -10.58
C VAL A 105 -6.55 -18.79 -10.94
N ASN A 106 -7.88 -18.71 -10.98
CA ASN A 106 -8.80 -19.78 -11.37
C ASN A 106 -8.73 -21.04 -10.50
N LEU A 107 -8.29 -20.93 -9.25
CA LEU A 107 -8.27 -22.08 -8.33
C LEU A 107 -9.52 -22.14 -7.46
N LYS A 108 -9.93 -23.36 -7.11
CA LYS A 108 -10.86 -23.63 -6.01
C LYS A 108 -10.05 -23.92 -4.75
N VAL A 109 -10.34 -23.24 -3.69
CA VAL A 109 -9.69 -23.37 -2.39
C VAL A 109 -10.71 -23.52 -1.27
N LYS A 110 -10.27 -24.11 -0.16
CA LYS A 110 -11.01 -24.14 1.10
C LYS A 110 -10.19 -23.35 2.13
N ILE A 111 -10.84 -22.44 2.83
CA ILE A 111 -10.20 -21.77 3.96
C ILE A 111 -10.01 -22.78 5.09
N ASP A 112 -8.78 -22.88 5.57
CA ASP A 112 -8.43 -23.68 6.75
C ASP A 112 -8.61 -22.84 8.00
N ARG A 113 -7.97 -21.66 8.07
CA ARG A 113 -8.08 -20.74 9.21
C ARG A 113 -7.76 -19.30 8.81
N HIS A 114 -8.27 -18.37 9.59
CA HIS A 114 -7.78 -17.00 9.60
C HIS A 114 -6.38 -16.97 10.25
N LEU A 115 -5.40 -16.38 9.57
CA LEU A 115 -4.04 -16.32 10.07
C LEU A 115 -3.81 -15.07 10.92
N THR A 116 -4.09 -13.90 10.36
CA THR A 116 -3.89 -12.62 11.05
C THR A 116 -4.53 -11.46 10.29
N GLN A 117 -4.69 -10.33 10.97
CA GLN A 117 -5.00 -9.04 10.36
C GLN A 117 -3.74 -8.17 10.33
N VAL A 118 -3.42 -7.61 9.18
CA VAL A 118 -2.28 -6.70 9.01
C VAL A 118 -2.74 -5.32 8.60
N LYS A 119 -2.39 -4.31 9.39
CA LYS A 119 -2.58 -2.89 9.04
C LYS A 119 -1.26 -2.30 8.52
N HIS A 120 -1.33 -1.66 7.37
CA HIS A 120 -0.18 -1.01 6.78
C HIS A 120 -0.57 0.32 6.11
N ALA A 121 0.28 1.35 6.27
CA ALA A 121 0.09 2.66 5.67
C ALA A 121 1.18 2.90 4.62
N TYR A 122 0.75 3.23 3.43
CA TYR A 122 1.58 3.82 2.38
C TYR A 122 1.40 5.34 2.38
N THR A 123 2.19 6.05 1.61
CA THR A 123 2.14 7.52 1.54
C THR A 123 0.75 8.04 1.13
N HIS A 124 0.07 7.35 0.23
CA HIS A 124 -1.18 7.82 -0.38
C HIS A 124 -2.42 7.00 -0.02
N PHE A 125 -2.27 5.87 0.66
CA PHE A 125 -3.39 5.00 1.06
C PHE A 125 -3.00 4.11 2.24
N LYS A 126 -4.02 3.58 2.91
CA LYS A 126 -3.90 2.58 3.98
C LYS A 126 -4.53 1.28 3.53
N ILE A 127 -4.03 0.17 4.04
CA ILE A 127 -4.63 -1.15 3.83
C ILE A 127 -4.85 -1.85 5.17
N VAL A 128 -5.94 -2.58 5.24
CA VAL A 128 -6.20 -3.59 6.25
C VAL A 128 -6.34 -4.91 5.52
N MET A 129 -5.43 -5.84 5.77
CA MET A 129 -5.43 -7.15 5.11
C MET A 129 -5.89 -8.22 6.08
N GLU A 130 -6.93 -8.95 5.72
CA GLU A 130 -7.35 -10.19 6.37
C GLU A 130 -6.66 -11.35 5.66
N VAL A 131 -5.75 -12.03 6.35
CA VAL A 131 -4.92 -13.09 5.79
C VAL A 131 -5.43 -14.45 6.21
N PHE A 132 -5.62 -15.33 5.24
CA PHE A 132 -6.14 -16.68 5.44
C PHE A 132 -5.16 -17.74 4.97
N CYS A 133 -5.02 -18.82 5.73
CA CYS A 133 -4.47 -20.08 5.21
C CYS A 133 -5.56 -20.79 4.41
N CYS A 134 -5.23 -21.17 3.17
CA CYS A 134 -6.15 -21.83 2.26
C CYS A 134 -5.53 -23.13 1.75
N GLN A 135 -6.34 -24.18 1.65
CA GLN A 135 -5.97 -25.43 1.03
C GLN A 135 -6.42 -25.46 -0.43
N TYR A 136 -5.54 -25.81 -1.33
CA TYR A 136 -5.88 -26.10 -2.73
C TYR A 136 -6.85 -27.28 -2.80
N VAL A 137 -7.96 -27.11 -3.49
CA VAL A 137 -8.95 -28.16 -3.73
C VAL A 137 -8.83 -28.67 -5.15
N SER A 138 -8.95 -27.79 -6.14
CA SER A 138 -8.92 -28.16 -7.54
C SER A 138 -8.68 -26.94 -8.44
N GLY A 139 -8.45 -27.19 -9.72
CA GLY A 139 -8.27 -26.20 -10.76
C GLY A 139 -6.84 -26.18 -11.31
N ARG A 140 -6.69 -25.54 -12.45
CA ARG A 140 -5.39 -25.23 -13.06
C ARG A 140 -5.19 -23.72 -12.97
N VAL A 141 -3.99 -23.28 -12.60
CA VAL A 141 -3.67 -21.86 -12.55
C VAL A 141 -3.83 -21.25 -13.94
N TYR A 142 -4.68 -20.26 -14.00
CA TYR A 142 -4.88 -19.40 -15.16
C TYR A 142 -4.91 -17.95 -14.68
N LEU A 143 -3.95 -17.15 -15.11
CA LEU A 143 -3.75 -15.78 -14.65
C LEU A 143 -4.73 -14.82 -15.35
N ARG A 144 -5.42 -14.00 -14.56
CA ARG A 144 -6.34 -12.96 -15.04
C ARG A 144 -6.04 -11.57 -14.46
N GLY A 145 -4.83 -11.32 -14.09
CA GLY A 145 -4.38 -10.05 -13.52
C GLY A 145 -2.88 -10.08 -13.34
N PRO A 146 -2.35 -11.00 -12.54
CA PRO A 146 -0.91 -11.19 -12.40
C PRO A 146 -0.24 -11.58 -13.71
N GLN A 147 1.04 -11.23 -13.88
CA GLN A 147 1.82 -11.59 -15.07
C GLN A 147 2.53 -12.94 -14.97
N ALA A 148 2.75 -13.45 -13.75
CA ALA A 148 3.40 -14.73 -13.51
C ALA A 148 2.90 -15.37 -12.21
N PHE A 149 3.14 -16.66 -12.04
CA PHE A 149 2.92 -17.39 -10.78
C PHE A 149 4.04 -18.40 -10.53
N ARG A 150 4.20 -18.78 -9.27
CA ARG A 150 5.08 -19.88 -8.86
C ARG A 150 4.48 -20.63 -7.67
N TRP A 151 4.77 -21.91 -7.61
CA TRP A 151 4.58 -22.73 -6.42
C TRP A 151 5.95 -22.88 -5.76
N ILE A 152 6.15 -22.28 -4.60
CA ILE A 152 7.42 -22.25 -3.87
C ILE A 152 7.27 -22.92 -2.50
N ARG A 153 8.35 -23.42 -1.93
CA ARG A 153 8.36 -23.71 -0.49
C ARG A 153 8.34 -22.40 0.29
N LEU A 154 7.64 -22.36 1.41
CA LEU A 154 7.52 -21.10 2.17
C LEU A 154 8.91 -20.56 2.59
N ALA A 155 9.88 -21.41 2.87
CA ALA A 155 11.25 -20.98 3.20
C ALA A 155 11.96 -20.22 2.06
N GLU A 156 11.51 -20.41 0.81
CA GLU A 156 12.10 -19.77 -0.38
C GLU A 156 11.59 -18.36 -0.62
N TYR A 157 10.62 -17.86 0.19
CA TYR A 157 10.00 -16.54 -0.04
C TYR A 157 11.02 -15.40 -0.10
N LYS A 158 12.13 -15.50 0.64
CA LYS A 158 13.20 -14.49 0.66
C LYS A 158 13.89 -14.29 -0.69
N ASN A 159 13.76 -15.25 -1.61
CA ASN A 159 14.31 -15.17 -2.96
C ASN A 159 13.41 -14.31 -3.91
N TYR A 160 12.27 -13.86 -3.42
CA TYR A 160 11.29 -13.11 -4.18
C TYR A 160 11.03 -11.75 -3.53
N PRO A 161 11.02 -10.66 -4.30
CA PRO A 161 10.73 -9.34 -3.74
C PRO A 161 9.23 -9.20 -3.45
N PHE A 162 8.86 -9.12 -2.17
CA PHE A 162 7.50 -8.89 -1.70
C PHE A 162 7.29 -7.44 -1.22
N PRO A 163 6.07 -6.89 -1.29
CA PRO A 163 5.72 -5.64 -0.61
C PRO A 163 5.95 -5.75 0.90
N ARG A 164 6.36 -4.65 1.52
CA ARG A 164 6.67 -4.62 2.96
C ARG A 164 5.51 -5.10 3.86
N ALA A 165 4.28 -4.90 3.42
CA ALA A 165 3.10 -5.36 4.15
C ALA A 165 3.05 -6.88 4.31
N ASN A 166 3.52 -7.65 3.30
CA ASN A 166 3.51 -9.11 3.29
C ASN A 166 4.51 -9.71 4.29
N HIS A 167 5.64 -9.04 4.53
CA HIS A 167 6.63 -9.49 5.52
C HIS A 167 6.12 -9.50 6.97
N LYS A 168 4.92 -8.97 7.23
CA LYS A 168 4.32 -8.96 8.57
C LYS A 168 3.63 -10.26 8.94
N PHE A 169 3.44 -11.19 8.00
CA PHE A 169 2.72 -12.45 8.23
C PHE A 169 3.38 -13.70 7.60
N ILE A 170 4.52 -13.51 6.92
CA ILE A 170 5.32 -14.61 6.38
C ILE A 170 6.29 -15.13 7.41
#